data_f329bcec66edb543fae6beb075d11f16
#
_entry.id   f329bcec66edb543fae6beb075d11f16
#
_cell.length_a   1.000
_cell.length_b   1.000
_cell.length_c   1.000
_cell.angle_alpha   90.00
_cell.angle_beta   90.00
_cell.angle_gamma   90.00
#
_symmetry.space_group_name_H-M   'P 1'
#
loop_
_entity.id
_entity.type
_entity.pdbx_description
1 polymer ?
#
loop_
_entity_poly.entity_id
_entity_poly.type
_entity_poly.pdbx_seq_one_letter_code
_entity_poly.pdbx_strand_id
1 'polypeptide(L)'
;MTSTVTKNSAEDSAPDQHVDAPETDRTDWLARLRRFGTTTWLARLVELLALIPAGAMTLEVANASKLHYVDYWYAIVRFVDLNGSLNFGGLFKASNEHLIAIPSLMYYGDATLGGGDQRILGYVDILVAIATVVLIRFAIPKSLPAVVRASIVLAASALIFSLHGLHNFTHAMSGAAWLTANLISIGALLFGVKGKWWPAWGMALLGSITYGTAFAAWPSLALIAIMRREPMWRRVLPLVVGGVIVVGWMSVNHNAAGSGTESDIGTAIFGLLAVLGHIWAANNTGFAVLSGAVILGCYGALATVKAARTPELRFWWGLACHAFFGGAMIAVSRIDFGLDYSQHSRYTSVSVLISLPLLVIAGTVVHSFVGRHWRKLAVGFAVAGVTGFALGVPTADAVRTEDIDHDIQSVALRAGYLNAFGWALPPAGHQLVPRLEALGHYPFNDSFTLGCGGPELGDHIDLGGAKELTLPTGGRTPVSPVGTVDKVQAEPGAQLVWGWVTGVKDPVRCTVLVDSTGKVVGGGVSDRVRSDIAQQYLGINADTGFGMVGPDDPDLRVVVILESGAKRWMPAKVSDDQD
;
A
#
# COMPACT_ATOMS: atom_id res chain seq x y z
N MET A 1 27.66 88.40 19.63
CA MET A 1 27.82 88.91 21.00
C MET A 1 28.22 87.68 21.79
N THR A 2 29.51 87.54 21.98
CA THR A 2 30.31 87.75 23.19
C THR A 2 29.80 86.95 24.37
N SER A 3 30.52 86.01 24.79
CA SER A 3 31.62 85.86 25.79
C SER A 3 31.17 84.85 26.83
N THR A 4 31.85 84.03 27.55
CA THR A 4 33.25 83.99 27.99
C THR A 4 33.59 82.60 28.54
N VAL A 5 34.83 82.25 28.45
CA VAL A 5 35.59 81.14 29.07
C VAL A 5 35.55 81.24 30.63
N THR A 6 35.49 80.04 31.28
CA THR A 6 36.30 79.84 32.49
C THR A 6 36.72 78.37 32.63
N LYS A 7 38.01 78.21 32.75
CA LYS A 7 38.81 77.01 33.01
C LYS A 7 38.78 76.78 34.52
N ASN A 8 38.58 75.53 34.97
CA ASN A 8 39.16 75.12 36.25
C ASN A 8 39.56 73.64 36.19
N SER A 9 40.82 73.44 36.36
CA SER A 9 41.52 72.17 36.56
C SER A 9 41.31 71.69 38.01
N ALA A 10 40.98 70.44 38.18
CA ALA A 10 41.28 69.68 39.40
C ALA A 10 41.60 68.22 38.99
N GLU A 11 42.84 67.86 39.20
CA GLU A 11 43.33 66.51 39.28
C GLU A 11 42.59 65.79 40.41
N ASP A 12 42.01 64.63 40.10
CA ASP A 12 41.71 63.64 41.13
C ASP A 12 41.97 62.25 40.59
N SER A 13 42.91 61.56 41.23
CA SER A 13 43.40 60.23 41.01
C SER A 13 42.30 59.20 41.31
N ALA A 14 41.85 58.49 40.30
CA ALA A 14 40.97 57.36 40.44
C ALA A 14 41.77 56.04 40.63
N PRO A 15 41.40 55.16 41.58
CA PRO A 15 42.04 53.90 41.80
C PRO A 15 41.67 52.90 40.67
N ASP A 16 42.70 52.12 40.23
CA ASP A 16 42.61 50.97 39.36
C ASP A 16 41.53 49.99 39.84
N GLN A 17 40.38 50.02 39.22
CA GLN A 17 39.40 48.93 39.30
C GLN A 17 39.75 47.90 38.22
N HIS A 18 40.44 46.83 38.62
CA HIS A 18 40.44 45.58 37.89
C HIS A 18 38.99 45.10 37.76
N VAL A 19 38.39 45.36 36.58
CA VAL A 19 37.14 44.75 36.18
C VAL A 19 37.47 43.33 35.77
N ASP A 20 37.34 42.40 36.72
CA ASP A 20 37.26 40.96 36.40
C ASP A 20 36.14 40.75 35.41
N ALA A 21 36.48 40.49 34.16
CA ALA A 21 35.50 40.09 33.14
C ALA A 21 34.79 38.82 33.62
N PRO A 22 33.46 38.73 33.57
CA PRO A 22 32.74 37.60 34.12
C PRO A 22 33.10 36.34 33.35
N GLU A 23 33.77 35.40 34.03
CA GLU A 23 34.16 34.05 33.55
C GLU A 23 32.94 33.19 33.19
N THR A 24 31.72 33.74 33.31
CA THR A 24 30.44 33.02 33.10
C THR A 24 30.03 32.84 31.63
N ASP A 25 30.67 33.48 30.65
CA ASP A 25 30.21 33.47 29.27
C ASP A 25 30.79 32.33 28.42
N ARG A 26 31.96 31.74 28.84
CA ARG A 26 32.61 30.66 28.11
C ARG A 26 31.95 29.27 28.27
N THR A 27 31.31 29.02 29.41
CA THR A 27 30.62 27.75 29.68
C THR A 27 29.23 27.69 29.04
N ASP A 28 28.57 28.80 28.85
CA ASP A 28 27.20 28.85 28.32
C ASP A 28 27.14 28.62 26.80
N TRP A 29 28.11 29.14 26.04
CA TRP A 29 28.16 28.87 24.59
C TRP A 29 28.56 27.43 24.25
N LEU A 30 29.46 26.79 25.03
CA LEU A 30 29.80 25.36 24.88
C LEU A 30 28.61 24.48 25.23
N ALA A 31 27.83 24.81 26.25
CA ALA A 31 26.58 24.13 26.57
C ALA A 31 25.53 24.31 25.47
N ARG A 32 25.45 25.50 24.86
CA ARG A 32 24.57 25.77 23.70
C ARG A 32 25.04 25.00 22.46
N LEU A 33 26.34 24.96 22.15
CA LEU A 33 26.89 24.16 21.03
C LEU A 33 26.68 22.67 21.23
N ARG A 34 26.88 22.13 22.43
CA ARG A 34 26.57 20.73 22.76
C ARG A 34 25.07 20.43 22.59
N ARG A 35 24.17 21.30 23.04
CA ARG A 35 22.73 21.15 22.84
C ARG A 35 22.34 21.25 21.37
N PHE A 36 22.97 22.13 20.60
CA PHE A 36 22.75 22.25 19.13
C PHE A 36 23.23 20.99 18.41
N GLY A 37 24.42 20.46 18.74
CA GLY A 37 24.96 19.24 18.15
C GLY A 37 24.11 18.02 18.46
N THR A 38 23.67 17.84 19.70
CA THR A 38 22.83 16.70 20.13
C THR A 38 21.43 16.74 19.52
N THR A 39 20.79 17.93 19.38
CA THR A 39 19.45 18.04 18.76
C THR A 39 19.50 17.79 17.26
N THR A 40 20.56 18.19 16.57
CA THR A 40 20.71 17.95 15.13
C THR A 40 20.99 16.47 14.86
N TRP A 41 21.83 15.81 15.67
CA TRP A 41 22.11 14.39 15.55
C TRP A 41 20.85 13.54 15.82
N LEU A 42 20.09 13.88 16.87
CA LEU A 42 18.84 13.20 17.20
C LEU A 42 17.82 13.35 16.05
N ALA A 43 17.70 14.51 15.45
CA ALA A 43 16.83 14.72 14.30
C ALA A 43 17.21 13.82 13.11
N ARG A 44 18.50 13.70 12.81
CA ARG A 44 19.00 12.81 11.75
C ARG A 44 18.73 11.33 12.06
N LEU A 45 18.93 10.92 13.32
CA LEU A 45 18.61 9.56 13.75
C LEU A 45 17.11 9.25 13.53
N VAL A 46 16.22 10.16 13.94
CA VAL A 46 14.78 10.01 13.74
C VAL A 46 14.41 9.98 12.25
N GLU A 47 15.07 10.79 11.41
CA GLU A 47 14.89 10.72 9.95
C GLU A 47 15.37 9.38 9.37
N LEU A 48 16.44 8.78 9.90
CA LEU A 48 16.90 7.43 9.50
C LEU A 48 15.91 6.34 9.92
N LEU A 49 15.31 6.45 11.10
CA LEU A 49 14.26 5.52 11.53
C LEU A 49 13.04 5.53 10.58
N ALA A 50 12.82 6.61 9.84
CA ALA A 50 11.78 6.66 8.81
C ALA A 50 12.02 5.69 7.63
N LEU A 51 13.18 5.08 7.50
CA LEU A 51 13.45 4.02 6.52
C LEU A 51 12.93 2.64 6.95
N ILE A 52 12.68 2.43 8.25
CA ILE A 52 12.24 1.13 8.78
C ILE A 52 10.91 0.68 8.18
N PRO A 53 9.84 1.51 8.12
CA PRO A 53 8.58 1.11 7.50
C PRO A 53 8.72 0.74 6.01
N ALA A 54 9.55 1.46 5.27
CA ALA A 54 9.85 1.13 3.87
C ALA A 54 10.60 -0.20 3.75
N GLY A 55 11.56 -0.48 4.66
CA GLY A 55 12.27 -1.76 4.73
C GLY A 55 11.33 -2.92 5.05
N ALA A 56 10.41 -2.74 6.00
CA ALA A 56 9.40 -3.75 6.32
C ALA A 56 8.51 -4.06 5.10
N MET A 57 8.05 -3.02 4.40
CA MET A 57 7.24 -3.18 3.19
C MET A 57 8.04 -3.86 2.04
N THR A 58 9.35 -3.62 1.96
CA THR A 58 10.22 -4.31 1.00
C THR A 58 10.26 -5.82 1.25
N LEU A 59 10.24 -6.24 2.52
CA LEU A 59 10.16 -7.66 2.88
C LEU A 59 8.78 -8.26 2.55
N GLU A 60 7.70 -7.53 2.75
CA GLU A 60 6.36 -7.98 2.34
C GLU A 60 6.30 -8.21 0.82
N VAL A 61 6.79 -7.25 0.02
CA VAL A 61 6.84 -7.39 -1.44
C VAL A 61 7.74 -8.55 -1.87
N ALA A 62 8.87 -8.79 -1.19
CA ALA A 62 9.76 -9.90 -1.50
C ALA A 62 9.09 -11.27 -1.32
N ASN A 63 8.14 -11.37 -0.38
CA ASN A 63 7.41 -12.60 -0.06
C ASN A 63 6.03 -12.69 -0.73
N ALA A 64 5.60 -11.66 -1.46
CA ALA A 64 4.32 -11.68 -2.18
C ALA A 64 4.35 -12.66 -3.37
N SER A 65 3.17 -13.08 -3.83
CA SER A 65 3.02 -13.84 -5.07
C SER A 65 3.62 -13.07 -6.25
N LYS A 66 4.10 -13.82 -7.26
CA LYS A 66 4.56 -13.22 -8.52
C LYS A 66 3.41 -12.86 -9.46
N LEU A 67 2.24 -13.49 -9.26
CA LEU A 67 1.10 -13.33 -10.16
C LEU A 67 0.39 -12.00 -9.89
N HIS A 68 0.07 -11.29 -10.96
CA HIS A 68 -0.70 -10.07 -10.87
C HIS A 68 -2.16 -10.28 -10.47
N TYR A 69 -2.74 -9.25 -9.84
CA TYR A 69 -4.13 -9.23 -9.41
C TYR A 69 -5.11 -8.94 -10.56
N VAL A 70 -6.33 -9.37 -10.40
CA VAL A 70 -7.47 -9.39 -11.33
C VAL A 70 -7.54 -8.25 -12.34
N ASP A 71 -7.56 -7.00 -11.88
CA ASP A 71 -7.75 -5.83 -12.75
C ASP A 71 -6.57 -5.61 -13.71
N TYR A 72 -5.40 -6.16 -13.40
CA TYR A 72 -4.23 -6.13 -14.28
C TYR A 72 -4.49 -6.85 -15.60
N TRP A 73 -5.16 -7.98 -15.55
CA TRP A 73 -5.47 -8.79 -16.75
C TRP A 73 -6.41 -8.05 -17.70
N TYR A 74 -7.42 -7.35 -17.15
CA TYR A 74 -8.29 -6.48 -17.95
C TYR A 74 -7.52 -5.33 -18.60
N ALA A 75 -6.52 -4.80 -17.91
CA ALA A 75 -5.67 -3.74 -18.46
C ALA A 75 -4.79 -4.28 -19.61
N ILE A 76 -4.08 -5.40 -19.40
CA ILE A 76 -3.20 -6.03 -20.42
C ILE A 76 -3.95 -6.31 -21.71
N VAL A 77 -5.13 -6.93 -21.66
CA VAL A 77 -5.93 -7.25 -22.87
C VAL A 77 -6.28 -6.01 -23.66
N ARG A 78 -6.38 -4.86 -23.01
CA ARG A 78 -6.79 -3.59 -23.63
C ARG A 78 -5.67 -2.88 -24.39
N PHE A 79 -4.45 -2.85 -23.84
CA PHE A 79 -3.34 -2.05 -24.39
C PHE A 79 -2.18 -2.88 -24.93
N VAL A 80 -2.23 -4.23 -24.86
CA VAL A 80 -1.26 -5.12 -25.50
C VAL A 80 -1.93 -5.87 -26.65
N ASP A 81 -1.31 -5.86 -27.81
CA ASP A 81 -1.76 -6.65 -28.96
C ASP A 81 -1.35 -8.12 -28.83
N LEU A 82 -1.92 -9.03 -29.66
CA LEU A 82 -1.65 -10.47 -29.59
C LEU A 82 -0.18 -10.85 -29.82
N ASN A 83 0.60 -9.98 -30.45
CA ASN A 83 2.04 -10.15 -30.66
C ASN A 83 2.90 -9.54 -29.56
N GLY A 84 2.32 -9.09 -28.45
CA GLY A 84 3.01 -8.45 -27.34
C GLY A 84 3.34 -6.95 -27.53
N SER A 85 2.99 -6.34 -28.66
CA SER A 85 3.28 -4.91 -28.90
C SER A 85 2.31 -3.99 -28.16
N LEU A 86 2.77 -2.77 -27.85
CA LEU A 86 1.97 -1.75 -27.19
C LEU A 86 0.93 -1.14 -28.13
N ASN A 87 -0.34 -1.24 -27.78
CA ASN A 87 -1.44 -0.54 -28.42
C ASN A 87 -1.66 0.83 -27.77
N PHE A 88 -1.11 1.89 -28.38
CA PHE A 88 -1.24 3.25 -27.87
C PHE A 88 -2.69 3.71 -27.70
N GLY A 89 -3.59 3.33 -28.64
CA GLY A 89 -5.00 3.66 -28.51
C GLY A 89 -5.67 3.01 -27.29
N GLY A 90 -5.19 1.83 -26.90
CA GLY A 90 -5.64 1.12 -25.72
C GLY A 90 -5.31 1.80 -24.40
N LEU A 91 -4.20 2.57 -24.33
CA LEU A 91 -3.80 3.32 -23.13
C LEU A 91 -4.84 4.36 -22.71
N PHE A 92 -5.57 4.93 -23.67
CA PHE A 92 -6.57 5.97 -23.43
C PHE A 92 -8.01 5.46 -23.37
N LYS A 93 -8.19 4.13 -23.40
CA LYS A 93 -9.48 3.51 -23.11
C LYS A 93 -9.69 3.41 -21.59
N ALA A 94 -10.91 3.58 -21.14
CA ALA A 94 -11.24 3.42 -19.74
C ALA A 94 -10.93 2.01 -19.21
N SER A 95 -10.45 1.94 -17.99
CA SER A 95 -10.37 0.73 -17.18
C SER A 95 -11.34 0.89 -16.03
N ASN A 96 -12.38 0.09 -16.01
CA ASN A 96 -13.51 0.36 -15.13
C ASN A 96 -13.98 1.82 -15.32
N GLU A 97 -13.95 2.61 -14.26
CA GLU A 97 -14.39 4.02 -14.25
C GLU A 97 -13.22 5.01 -14.35
N HIS A 98 -12.00 4.55 -14.73
CA HIS A 98 -10.81 5.40 -14.65
C HIS A 98 -9.98 5.38 -15.93
N LEU A 99 -9.41 6.54 -16.28
CA LEU A 99 -8.32 6.62 -17.23
C LEU A 99 -7.02 6.32 -16.48
N ILE A 100 -6.34 5.25 -16.87
CA ILE A 100 -5.11 4.77 -16.21
C ILE A 100 -3.93 4.71 -17.20
N ALA A 101 -3.76 5.76 -18.01
CA ALA A 101 -2.72 5.76 -19.06
C ALA A 101 -1.31 5.61 -18.48
N ILE A 102 -0.98 6.34 -17.40
CA ILE A 102 0.33 6.26 -16.74
C ILE A 102 0.54 4.89 -16.07
N PRO A 103 -0.39 4.38 -15.22
CA PRO A 103 -0.28 3.01 -14.71
C PRO A 103 -0.17 1.96 -15.82
N SER A 104 -0.92 2.07 -16.91
CA SER A 104 -0.84 1.13 -18.04
C SER A 104 0.56 1.10 -18.68
N LEU A 105 1.26 2.24 -18.76
CA LEU A 105 2.66 2.28 -19.18
C LEU A 105 3.58 1.60 -18.17
N MET A 106 3.31 1.75 -16.86
CA MET A 106 4.06 1.03 -15.82
C MET A 106 3.85 -0.48 -15.91
N TYR A 107 2.60 -0.93 -16.15
CA TYR A 107 2.28 -2.36 -16.36
C TYR A 107 2.96 -2.91 -17.61
N TYR A 108 2.98 -2.15 -18.72
CA TYR A 108 3.69 -2.56 -19.92
C TYR A 108 5.19 -2.65 -19.70
N GLY A 109 5.76 -1.70 -18.96
CA GLY A 109 7.17 -1.72 -18.56
C GLY A 109 7.49 -2.93 -17.68
N ASP A 110 6.63 -3.26 -16.72
CA ASP A 110 6.77 -4.45 -15.89
C ASP A 110 6.67 -5.74 -16.74
N ALA A 111 5.66 -5.84 -17.60
CA ALA A 111 5.48 -6.99 -18.48
C ALA A 111 6.68 -7.24 -19.41
N THR A 112 7.31 -6.17 -19.94
CA THR A 112 8.39 -6.27 -20.94
C THR A 112 9.80 -6.30 -20.34
N LEU A 113 10.01 -5.60 -19.21
CA LEU A 113 11.33 -5.46 -18.58
C LEU A 113 11.43 -6.28 -17.29
N GLY A 114 10.32 -6.46 -16.59
CA GLY A 114 10.20 -7.21 -15.35
C GLY A 114 9.75 -8.67 -15.54
N GLY A 115 9.44 -9.08 -16.76
CA GLY A 115 8.91 -10.41 -17.03
C GLY A 115 7.54 -10.66 -16.41
N GLY A 116 6.80 -9.61 -16.01
CA GLY A 116 5.48 -9.70 -15.40
C GLY A 116 5.49 -10.29 -13.98
N ASP A 117 6.58 -10.14 -13.24
CA ASP A 117 6.64 -10.45 -11.81
C ASP A 117 6.14 -9.22 -11.02
N GLN A 118 4.92 -9.28 -10.47
CA GLN A 118 4.32 -8.13 -9.80
C GLN A 118 5.18 -7.54 -8.67
N ARG A 119 6.14 -8.29 -8.11
CA ARG A 119 7.04 -7.80 -7.07
C ARG A 119 7.96 -6.70 -7.60
N ILE A 120 8.34 -6.75 -8.89
CA ILE A 120 9.14 -5.69 -9.53
C ILE A 120 8.34 -4.39 -9.56
N LEU A 121 7.09 -4.44 -9.96
CA LEU A 121 6.19 -3.29 -9.89
C LEU A 121 5.98 -2.83 -8.43
N GLY A 122 5.86 -3.76 -7.47
CA GLY A 122 5.80 -3.46 -6.04
C GLY A 122 7.01 -2.68 -5.52
N TYR A 123 8.23 -3.00 -5.98
CA TYR A 123 9.42 -2.21 -5.65
C TYR A 123 9.38 -0.81 -6.28
N VAL A 124 8.82 -0.66 -7.48
CA VAL A 124 8.58 0.66 -8.08
C VAL A 124 7.59 1.46 -7.22
N ASP A 125 6.54 0.83 -6.71
CA ASP A 125 5.55 1.47 -5.82
C ASP A 125 6.18 1.89 -4.49
N ILE A 126 7.12 1.12 -3.94
CA ILE A 126 7.92 1.53 -2.78
C ILE A 126 8.74 2.79 -3.10
N LEU A 127 9.37 2.88 -4.27
CA LEU A 127 10.11 4.07 -4.68
C LEU A 127 9.18 5.29 -4.84
N VAL A 128 7.98 5.12 -5.39
CA VAL A 128 6.95 6.17 -5.49
C VAL A 128 6.52 6.63 -4.10
N ALA A 129 6.32 5.71 -3.15
CA ALA A 129 5.97 6.04 -1.77
C ALA A 129 7.11 6.76 -1.04
N ILE A 130 8.38 6.36 -1.22
CA ILE A 130 9.55 7.08 -0.72
C ILE A 130 9.60 8.49 -1.30
N ALA A 131 9.41 8.66 -2.61
CA ALA A 131 9.35 9.96 -3.25
C ALA A 131 8.25 10.85 -2.65
N THR A 132 7.10 10.26 -2.31
CA THR A 132 6.00 10.94 -1.62
C THR A 132 6.43 11.44 -0.24
N VAL A 133 7.10 10.61 0.58
CA VAL A 133 7.65 11.03 1.89
C VAL A 133 8.66 12.15 1.73
N VAL A 134 9.53 12.07 0.71
CA VAL A 134 10.52 13.13 0.41
C VAL A 134 9.83 14.44 0.02
N LEU A 135 8.79 14.41 -0.81
CA LEU A 135 8.02 15.62 -1.15
C LEU A 135 7.34 16.22 0.07
N ILE A 136 6.74 15.39 0.93
CA ILE A 136 6.11 15.80 2.19
C ILE A 136 7.13 16.50 3.10
N ARG A 137 8.36 15.98 3.20
CA ARG A 137 9.44 16.60 3.99
C ARG A 137 9.71 18.06 3.59
N PHE A 138 9.61 18.38 2.31
CA PHE A 138 9.77 19.77 1.82
C PHE A 138 8.61 20.71 2.19
N ALA A 139 7.43 20.15 2.54
CA ALA A 139 6.26 20.90 2.94
C ALA A 139 6.17 21.17 4.45
N ILE A 140 7.00 20.50 5.27
CA ILE A 140 6.94 20.61 6.73
C ILE A 140 7.30 22.05 7.15
N PRO A 141 6.48 22.71 8.03
CA PRO A 141 6.73 24.06 8.50
C PRO A 141 8.12 24.23 9.11
N LYS A 142 8.86 25.24 8.63
CA LYS A 142 10.23 25.52 9.11
C LYS A 142 10.24 26.13 10.51
N SER A 143 9.12 26.66 10.97
CA SER A 143 8.91 27.17 12.33
C SER A 143 9.01 26.08 13.40
N LEU A 144 8.83 24.79 13.02
CA LEU A 144 8.94 23.66 13.95
C LEU A 144 10.40 23.28 14.23
N PRO A 145 10.73 22.87 15.47
CA PRO A 145 12.06 22.35 15.83
C PRO A 145 12.49 21.16 14.95
N ALA A 146 13.80 21.01 14.72
CA ALA A 146 14.34 19.98 13.83
C ALA A 146 13.87 18.56 14.19
N VAL A 147 13.86 18.20 15.47
CA VAL A 147 13.41 16.87 15.94
C VAL A 147 11.91 16.67 15.68
N VAL A 148 11.07 17.70 15.87
CA VAL A 148 9.64 17.61 15.55
C VAL A 148 9.43 17.40 14.06
N ARG A 149 10.18 18.11 13.20
CA ARG A 149 10.14 17.91 11.75
C ARG A 149 10.55 16.49 11.35
N ALA A 150 11.61 15.97 11.98
CA ALA A 150 12.05 14.60 11.78
C ALA A 150 10.98 13.58 12.21
N SER A 151 10.31 13.82 13.36
CA SER A 151 9.20 12.96 13.83
C SER A 151 7.97 13.00 12.90
N ILE A 152 7.72 14.13 12.24
CA ILE A 152 6.69 14.22 11.20
C ILE A 152 7.08 13.37 9.98
N VAL A 153 8.36 13.37 9.57
CA VAL A 153 8.85 12.50 8.48
C VAL A 153 8.69 11.03 8.85
N LEU A 154 9.05 10.65 10.09
CA LEU A 154 8.86 9.28 10.59
C LEU A 154 7.38 8.89 10.58
N ALA A 155 6.49 9.75 11.10
CA ALA A 155 5.06 9.50 11.09
C ALA A 155 4.50 9.40 9.66
N ALA A 156 4.93 10.27 8.75
CA ALA A 156 4.54 10.21 7.34
C ALA A 156 4.96 8.89 6.69
N SER A 157 6.20 8.45 6.94
CA SER A 157 6.70 7.16 6.45
C SER A 157 5.88 6.01 7.05
N ALA A 158 5.70 5.96 8.37
CA ALA A 158 4.96 4.90 9.04
C ALA A 158 3.49 4.81 8.56
N LEU A 159 2.85 5.94 8.30
CA LEU A 159 1.48 5.96 7.79
C LEU A 159 1.39 5.59 6.30
N ILE A 160 2.30 6.08 5.45
CA ILE A 160 2.32 5.77 4.00
C ILE A 160 2.64 4.29 3.77
N PHE A 161 3.56 3.73 4.53
CA PHE A 161 3.91 2.31 4.51
C PHE A 161 3.13 1.48 5.54
N SER A 162 1.96 1.97 5.98
CA SER A 162 1.12 1.24 6.92
C SER A 162 0.68 -0.11 6.35
N LEU A 163 0.64 -1.11 7.21
CA LEU A 163 0.14 -2.44 6.89
C LEU A 163 -1.34 -2.45 6.43
N HIS A 164 -2.12 -1.42 6.78
CA HIS A 164 -3.44 -1.21 6.15
C HIS A 164 -3.37 -1.11 4.62
N GLY A 165 -2.30 -0.51 4.08
CA GLY A 165 -2.10 -0.29 2.65
C GLY A 165 -1.31 -1.40 1.95
N LEU A 166 -1.13 -2.57 2.56
CA LEU A 166 -0.31 -3.66 2.02
C LEU A 166 -0.67 -4.01 0.59
N HIS A 167 -1.95 -4.07 0.28
CA HIS A 167 -2.47 -4.34 -1.07
C HIS A 167 -1.91 -3.39 -2.15
N ASN A 168 -1.55 -2.14 -1.81
CA ASN A 168 -0.94 -1.21 -2.75
C ASN A 168 0.53 -1.57 -3.09
N PHE A 169 1.11 -2.55 -2.44
CA PHE A 169 2.50 -2.95 -2.64
C PHE A 169 2.61 -4.40 -3.10
N THR A 170 1.83 -5.32 -2.54
CA THR A 170 1.83 -6.76 -2.91
C THR A 170 0.92 -7.03 -4.10
N HIS A 171 -0.20 -6.30 -4.25
CA HIS A 171 -0.98 -6.25 -5.49
C HIS A 171 -0.61 -4.97 -6.26
N ALA A 172 0.61 -4.94 -6.74
CA ALA A 172 1.34 -3.75 -7.18
C ALA A 172 0.62 -2.91 -8.25
N MET A 173 -0.27 -3.50 -9.05
CA MET A 173 -1.11 -2.73 -9.98
C MET A 173 -1.94 -1.65 -9.27
N SER A 174 -2.39 -1.92 -8.04
CA SER A 174 -3.10 -0.93 -7.23
C SER A 174 -2.20 0.23 -6.85
N GLY A 175 -0.97 -0.06 -6.37
CA GLY A 175 0.02 0.95 -6.00
C GLY A 175 0.42 1.84 -7.17
N ALA A 176 0.69 1.24 -8.33
CA ALA A 176 1.02 1.98 -9.55
C ALA A 176 -0.06 3.00 -9.93
N ALA A 177 -1.34 2.72 -9.65
CA ALA A 177 -2.42 3.66 -9.86
C ALA A 177 -2.55 4.68 -8.71
N TRP A 178 -2.72 4.21 -7.47
CA TRP A 178 -3.05 5.04 -6.31
C TRP A 178 -1.87 5.88 -5.82
N LEU A 179 -0.70 5.25 -5.63
CA LEU A 179 0.47 5.94 -5.07
C LEU A 179 1.05 6.93 -6.08
N THR A 180 1.06 6.58 -7.38
CA THR A 180 1.53 7.48 -8.43
C THR A 180 0.61 8.70 -8.58
N ALA A 181 -0.72 8.51 -8.55
CA ALA A 181 -1.67 9.62 -8.56
C ALA A 181 -1.48 10.56 -7.37
N ASN A 182 -1.26 10.02 -6.17
CA ASN A 182 -0.99 10.78 -4.96
C ASN A 182 0.34 11.55 -5.05
N LEU A 183 1.42 10.92 -5.53
CA LEU A 183 2.72 11.59 -5.74
C LEU A 183 2.59 12.78 -6.68
N ILE A 184 1.91 12.59 -7.83
CA ILE A 184 1.69 13.64 -8.83
C ILE A 184 0.85 14.78 -8.24
N SER A 185 -0.23 14.44 -7.51
CA SER A 185 -1.10 15.42 -6.87
C SER A 185 -0.35 16.24 -5.80
N ILE A 186 0.46 15.61 -4.96
CA ILE A 186 1.31 16.26 -3.98
C ILE A 186 2.31 17.20 -4.66
N GLY A 187 2.91 16.78 -5.78
CA GLY A 187 3.76 17.63 -6.61
C GLY A 187 3.01 18.86 -7.12
N ALA A 188 1.79 18.69 -7.64
CA ALA A 188 0.94 19.79 -8.08
C ALA A 188 0.67 20.80 -6.97
N LEU A 189 0.30 20.33 -5.78
CA LEU A 189 0.04 21.18 -4.62
C LEU A 189 1.30 21.94 -4.15
N LEU A 190 2.47 21.30 -4.15
CA LEU A 190 3.75 21.95 -3.81
C LEU A 190 4.09 23.09 -4.79
N PHE A 191 3.88 22.88 -6.09
CA PHE A 191 4.05 23.95 -7.08
C PHE A 191 3.03 25.07 -6.88
N GLY A 192 1.76 24.73 -6.61
CA GLY A 192 0.70 25.69 -6.32
C GLY A 192 1.00 26.58 -5.12
N VAL A 193 1.48 26.00 -4.00
CA VAL A 193 1.88 26.73 -2.80
C VAL A 193 3.06 27.67 -3.08
N LYS A 194 3.98 27.30 -3.97
CA LYS A 194 5.08 28.16 -4.42
C LYS A 194 4.66 29.22 -5.45
N GLY A 195 3.40 29.24 -5.90
CA GLY A 195 2.89 30.15 -6.93
C GLY A 195 3.32 29.80 -8.35
N LYS A 196 3.90 28.61 -8.56
CA LYS A 196 4.30 28.10 -9.87
C LYS A 196 3.13 27.41 -10.54
N TRP A 197 2.18 28.19 -11.07
CA TRP A 197 0.88 27.70 -11.52
C TRP A 197 0.94 26.79 -12.74
N TRP A 198 1.79 27.09 -13.74
CA TRP A 198 1.92 26.25 -14.94
C TRP A 198 2.36 24.81 -14.63
N PRO A 199 3.47 24.58 -13.89
CA PRO A 199 3.80 23.21 -13.50
C PRO A 199 2.76 22.59 -12.55
N ALA A 200 2.06 23.39 -11.69
CA ALA A 200 0.98 22.87 -10.85
C ALA A 200 -0.18 22.32 -11.69
N TRP A 201 -0.62 23.05 -12.71
CA TRP A 201 -1.69 22.61 -13.60
C TRP A 201 -1.26 21.47 -14.52
N GLY A 202 -0.01 21.50 -15.02
CA GLY A 202 0.56 20.41 -15.80
C GLY A 202 0.58 19.09 -15.02
N MET A 203 1.01 19.14 -13.74
CA MET A 203 0.95 17.98 -12.84
C MET A 203 -0.48 17.53 -12.55
N ALA A 204 -1.43 18.45 -12.33
CA ALA A 204 -2.84 18.10 -12.12
C ALA A 204 -3.45 17.43 -13.37
N LEU A 205 -3.09 17.89 -14.57
CA LEU A 205 -3.46 17.26 -15.84
C LEU A 205 -2.87 15.84 -15.96
N LEU A 206 -1.59 15.68 -15.67
CA LEU A 206 -0.93 14.38 -15.64
C LEU A 206 -1.60 13.44 -14.63
N GLY A 207 -1.95 13.94 -13.44
CA GLY A 207 -2.72 13.19 -12.45
C GLY A 207 -4.07 12.74 -13.00
N SER A 208 -4.76 13.59 -13.76
CA SER A 208 -6.07 13.30 -14.34
C SER A 208 -6.08 12.15 -15.36
N ILE A 209 -4.92 11.81 -15.94
CA ILE A 209 -4.74 10.62 -16.81
C ILE A 209 -4.05 9.46 -16.09
N THR A 210 -3.81 9.60 -14.78
CA THR A 210 -3.20 8.56 -13.93
C THR A 210 -4.26 7.77 -13.19
N TYR A 211 -5.15 8.46 -12.44
CA TYR A 211 -6.23 7.81 -11.70
C TYR A 211 -7.29 8.82 -11.25
N GLY A 212 -8.55 8.36 -11.09
CA GLY A 212 -9.69 9.23 -10.79
C GLY A 212 -9.51 10.10 -9.54
N THR A 213 -8.91 9.59 -8.46
CA THR A 213 -8.70 10.38 -7.24
C THR A 213 -7.82 11.62 -7.43
N ALA A 214 -6.97 11.64 -8.46
CA ALA A 214 -6.18 12.82 -8.77
C ALA A 214 -7.01 14.01 -9.29
N PHE A 215 -8.26 13.81 -9.71
CA PHE A 215 -9.17 14.93 -10.01
C PHE A 215 -9.35 15.88 -8.81
N ALA A 216 -9.23 15.35 -7.60
CA ALA A 216 -9.28 16.14 -6.37
C ALA A 216 -8.14 17.18 -6.25
N ALA A 217 -7.09 17.08 -7.06
CA ALA A 217 -6.04 18.10 -7.11
C ALA A 217 -6.57 19.46 -7.64
N TRP A 218 -7.58 19.47 -8.51
CA TRP A 218 -8.14 20.69 -9.08
C TRP A 218 -8.82 21.59 -8.04
N PRO A 219 -9.82 21.12 -7.24
CA PRO A 219 -10.40 21.92 -6.17
C PRO A 219 -9.36 22.27 -5.11
N SER A 220 -8.36 21.43 -4.86
CA SER A 220 -7.29 21.72 -3.90
C SER A 220 -6.37 22.85 -4.37
N LEU A 221 -6.05 22.93 -5.66
CA LEU A 221 -5.33 24.06 -6.24
C LEU A 221 -6.15 25.35 -6.19
N ALA A 222 -7.47 25.28 -6.40
CA ALA A 222 -8.36 26.43 -6.22
C ALA A 222 -8.35 26.92 -4.76
N LEU A 223 -8.42 26.02 -3.78
CA LEU A 223 -8.30 26.36 -2.36
C LEU A 223 -6.96 27.05 -2.05
N ILE A 224 -5.85 26.51 -2.55
CA ILE A 224 -4.52 27.11 -2.39
C ILE A 224 -4.50 28.53 -3.01
N ALA A 225 -5.07 28.72 -4.21
CA ALA A 225 -5.15 30.01 -4.86
C ALA A 225 -5.97 31.03 -4.04
N ILE A 226 -7.08 30.59 -3.43
CA ILE A 226 -7.89 31.40 -2.49
C ILE A 226 -7.04 31.78 -1.27
N MET A 227 -6.36 30.83 -0.63
CA MET A 227 -5.54 31.07 0.56
C MET A 227 -4.31 31.96 0.26
N ARG A 228 -3.82 31.96 -0.97
CA ARG A 228 -2.74 32.84 -1.44
C ARG A 228 -3.22 34.21 -1.87
N ARG A 229 -4.55 34.43 -1.92
CA ARG A 229 -5.18 35.64 -2.45
C ARG A 229 -4.80 35.94 -3.91
N GLU A 230 -4.64 34.89 -4.71
CA GLU A 230 -4.34 35.02 -6.14
C GLU A 230 -5.49 35.72 -6.90
N PRO A 231 -5.28 36.25 -8.10
CA PRO A 231 -6.34 36.86 -8.89
C PRO A 231 -7.46 35.86 -9.20
N MET A 232 -8.68 36.36 -9.40
CA MET A 232 -9.91 35.54 -9.49
C MET A 232 -9.81 34.42 -10.52
N TRP A 233 -9.23 34.68 -11.69
CA TRP A 233 -9.06 33.67 -12.72
C TRP A 233 -8.23 32.46 -12.27
N ARG A 234 -7.19 32.63 -11.42
CA ARG A 234 -6.40 31.53 -10.85
C ARG A 234 -7.14 30.74 -9.79
N ARG A 235 -8.18 31.32 -9.18
CA ARG A 235 -9.05 30.62 -8.23
C ARG A 235 -10.12 29.81 -8.92
N VAL A 236 -10.67 30.31 -10.03
CA VAL A 236 -11.79 29.72 -10.74
C VAL A 236 -11.35 28.74 -11.82
N LEU A 237 -10.28 29.02 -12.57
CA LEU A 237 -9.80 28.19 -13.67
C LEU A 237 -9.58 26.71 -13.29
N PRO A 238 -8.96 26.38 -12.14
CA PRO A 238 -8.82 24.98 -11.73
C PRO A 238 -10.18 24.27 -11.56
N LEU A 239 -11.19 24.97 -11.01
CA LEU A 239 -12.52 24.38 -10.86
C LEU A 239 -13.21 24.16 -12.21
N VAL A 240 -13.08 25.09 -13.13
CA VAL A 240 -13.64 24.97 -14.49
C VAL A 240 -12.95 23.82 -15.24
N VAL A 241 -11.61 23.79 -15.27
CA VAL A 241 -10.86 22.74 -15.95
C VAL A 241 -11.14 21.37 -15.32
N GLY A 242 -11.10 21.27 -14.00
CA GLY A 242 -11.43 20.04 -13.30
C GLY A 242 -12.85 19.57 -13.56
N GLY A 243 -13.83 20.50 -13.55
CA GLY A 243 -15.23 20.22 -13.90
C GLY A 243 -15.39 19.71 -15.32
N VAL A 244 -14.75 20.35 -16.30
CA VAL A 244 -14.77 19.91 -17.71
C VAL A 244 -14.17 18.52 -17.86
N ILE A 245 -13.06 18.22 -17.19
CA ILE A 245 -12.42 16.89 -17.23
C ILE A 245 -13.37 15.84 -16.64
N VAL A 246 -13.96 16.09 -15.46
CA VAL A 246 -14.86 15.14 -14.81
C VAL A 246 -16.13 14.92 -15.64
N VAL A 247 -16.77 15.99 -16.12
CA VAL A 247 -17.98 15.88 -16.97
C VAL A 247 -17.67 15.18 -18.28
N GLY A 248 -16.57 15.55 -18.95
CA GLY A 248 -16.11 14.89 -20.17
C GLY A 248 -15.85 13.40 -19.94
N TRP A 249 -15.22 13.06 -18.82
CA TRP A 249 -14.98 11.68 -18.44
C TRP A 249 -16.28 10.90 -18.21
N MET A 250 -17.22 11.46 -17.43
CA MET A 250 -18.52 10.84 -17.17
C MET A 250 -19.35 10.66 -18.45
N SER A 251 -19.25 11.60 -19.40
CA SER A 251 -20.01 11.53 -20.66
C SER A 251 -19.54 10.39 -21.59
N VAL A 252 -18.27 9.99 -21.50
CA VAL A 252 -17.69 8.89 -22.32
C VAL A 252 -17.95 7.52 -21.67
N ASN A 253 -18.15 7.47 -20.34
CA ASN A 253 -18.24 6.23 -19.57
C ASN A 253 -19.64 5.96 -19.01
N HIS A 254 -20.68 6.20 -19.77
CA HIS A 254 -22.08 6.01 -19.36
C HIS A 254 -22.44 4.59 -18.87
N ASN A 255 -21.67 3.57 -19.24
CA ASN A 255 -21.95 2.18 -18.90
C ASN A 255 -21.24 1.70 -17.63
N ALA A 256 -20.46 2.54 -16.96
CA ALA A 256 -19.70 2.18 -15.77
C ALA A 256 -20.48 2.42 -14.46
N ALA A 257 -21.61 3.09 -14.50
CA ALA A 257 -22.49 3.21 -13.34
C ALA A 257 -23.16 1.85 -13.10
N GLY A 258 -22.80 1.23 -11.98
CA GLY A 258 -23.40 -0.02 -11.54
C GLY A 258 -24.91 0.04 -11.59
N SER A 259 -25.50 -1.05 -12.03
CA SER A 259 -26.95 -1.21 -12.16
C SER A 259 -27.63 -1.07 -10.79
N GLY A 260 -28.12 0.13 -10.48
CA GLY A 260 -29.37 0.33 -9.79
C GLY A 260 -29.67 -0.40 -8.49
N THR A 261 -28.90 -0.20 -7.45
CA THR A 261 -29.48 -0.11 -6.12
C THR A 261 -29.69 1.37 -5.82
N GLU A 262 -30.86 1.75 -5.29
CA GLU A 262 -31.13 3.14 -4.89
C GLU A 262 -30.06 3.54 -3.84
N SER A 263 -29.03 4.23 -4.32
CA SER A 263 -27.93 4.65 -3.46
C SER A 263 -28.42 5.72 -2.48
N ASP A 264 -28.57 5.33 -1.22
CA ASP A 264 -28.93 6.26 -0.16
C ASP A 264 -27.76 7.22 0.14
N ILE A 265 -28.05 8.53 0.14
CA ILE A 265 -27.08 9.58 0.48
C ILE A 265 -26.45 9.33 1.87
N GLY A 266 -27.22 8.75 2.81
CA GLY A 266 -26.72 8.36 4.13
C GLY A 266 -25.56 7.38 4.03
N THR A 267 -25.70 6.32 3.24
CA THR A 267 -24.65 5.32 2.99
C THR A 267 -23.41 5.95 2.36
N ALA A 268 -23.56 6.91 1.42
CA ALA A 268 -22.42 7.63 0.86
C ALA A 268 -21.68 8.47 1.92
N ILE A 269 -22.40 9.12 2.84
CA ILE A 269 -21.79 9.89 3.94
C ILE A 269 -21.02 8.94 4.89
N PHE A 270 -21.62 7.83 5.30
CA PHE A 270 -20.95 6.84 6.14
C PHE A 270 -19.75 6.22 5.43
N GLY A 271 -19.85 5.93 4.12
CA GLY A 271 -18.75 5.47 3.30
C GLY A 271 -17.58 6.47 3.25
N LEU A 272 -17.88 7.76 3.05
CA LEU A 272 -16.87 8.82 3.12
C LEU A 272 -16.17 8.83 4.49
N LEU A 273 -16.93 8.81 5.58
CA LEU A 273 -16.35 8.80 6.93
C LEU A 273 -15.49 7.56 7.15
N ALA A 274 -15.94 6.38 6.71
CA ALA A 274 -15.18 5.14 6.81
C ALA A 274 -13.87 5.21 6.03
N VAL A 275 -13.87 5.68 4.77
CA VAL A 275 -12.64 5.89 3.96
C VAL A 275 -11.67 6.84 4.67
N LEU A 276 -12.14 7.97 5.19
CA LEU A 276 -11.28 8.96 5.84
C LEU A 276 -10.70 8.46 7.16
N GLY A 277 -11.45 7.63 7.91
CA GLY A 277 -11.03 7.12 9.22
C GLY A 277 -10.30 5.79 9.19
N HIS A 278 -10.23 5.11 8.05
CA HIS A 278 -9.74 3.73 7.88
C HIS A 278 -8.41 3.45 8.59
N ILE A 279 -7.40 4.31 8.45
CA ILE A 279 -6.06 4.13 9.04
C ILE A 279 -6.07 3.94 10.57
N TRP A 280 -7.15 4.31 11.25
CA TRP A 280 -7.31 4.25 12.71
C TRP A 280 -8.24 3.12 13.19
N ALA A 281 -8.68 2.23 12.31
CA ALA A 281 -9.85 1.41 12.56
C ALA A 281 -9.61 -0.08 12.77
N ALA A 282 -8.41 -0.60 12.68
CA ALA A 282 -8.10 -2.03 12.88
C ALA A 282 -9.15 -2.96 12.23
N ASN A 283 -9.55 -2.69 10.99
CA ASN A 283 -10.54 -3.43 10.20
C ASN A 283 -11.97 -3.46 10.82
N ASN A 284 -12.35 -2.39 11.54
CA ASN A 284 -13.68 -2.23 12.11
C ASN A 284 -14.41 -1.02 11.54
N THR A 285 -15.51 -1.24 10.82
CA THR A 285 -16.25 -0.23 10.08
C THR A 285 -16.84 0.85 10.99
N GLY A 286 -17.36 0.49 12.16
CA GLY A 286 -17.88 1.47 13.12
C GLY A 286 -16.80 2.41 13.64
N PHE A 287 -15.61 1.88 13.95
CA PHE A 287 -14.46 2.70 14.35
C PHE A 287 -13.94 3.55 13.20
N ALA A 288 -13.97 3.07 11.96
CA ALA A 288 -13.59 3.86 10.78
C ALA A 288 -14.51 5.08 10.62
N VAL A 289 -15.82 4.88 10.67
CA VAL A 289 -16.83 5.95 10.60
C VAL A 289 -16.62 6.97 11.74
N LEU A 290 -16.48 6.51 12.97
CA LEU A 290 -16.26 7.39 14.13
C LEU A 290 -14.96 8.19 13.97
N SER A 291 -13.87 7.55 13.56
CA SER A 291 -12.58 8.20 13.35
C SER A 291 -12.65 9.26 12.24
N GLY A 292 -13.34 8.96 11.13
CA GLY A 292 -13.58 9.92 10.06
C GLY A 292 -14.40 11.13 10.50
N ALA A 293 -15.44 10.90 11.31
CA ALA A 293 -16.24 11.99 11.89
C ALA A 293 -15.40 12.87 12.83
N VAL A 294 -14.56 12.27 13.67
CA VAL A 294 -13.62 13.00 14.55
C VAL A 294 -12.62 13.80 13.72
N ILE A 295 -12.04 13.22 12.66
CA ILE A 295 -11.11 13.92 11.76
C ILE A 295 -11.78 15.15 11.16
N LEU A 296 -12.98 15.04 10.61
CA LEU A 296 -13.71 16.17 10.02
C LEU A 296 -14.10 17.21 11.06
N GLY A 297 -14.53 16.78 12.25
CA GLY A 297 -14.81 17.69 13.39
C GLY A 297 -13.57 18.49 13.82
N CYS A 298 -12.40 17.83 13.88
CA CYS A 298 -11.14 18.49 14.17
C CYS A 298 -10.75 19.50 13.07
N TYR A 299 -10.96 19.20 11.79
CA TYR A 299 -10.75 20.17 10.72
C TYR A 299 -11.70 21.38 10.84
N GLY A 300 -12.97 21.15 11.17
CA GLY A 300 -13.93 22.21 11.46
C GLY A 300 -13.46 23.13 12.59
N ALA A 301 -13.01 22.55 13.70
CA ALA A 301 -12.45 23.29 14.83
C ALA A 301 -11.17 24.05 14.45
N LEU A 302 -10.21 23.43 13.79
CA LEU A 302 -8.96 24.06 13.35
C LEU A 302 -9.22 25.19 12.34
N ALA A 303 -10.24 25.08 11.50
CA ALA A 303 -10.61 26.14 10.56
C ALA A 303 -11.03 27.44 11.25
N THR A 304 -11.45 27.43 12.51
CA THR A 304 -11.77 28.63 13.29
C THR A 304 -10.52 29.27 13.90
N VAL A 305 -9.41 28.50 14.05
CA VAL A 305 -8.19 28.96 14.74
C VAL A 305 -7.31 29.79 13.80
N LYS A 306 -6.99 31.03 14.18
CA LYS A 306 -6.15 31.92 13.37
C LYS A 306 -4.74 31.32 13.11
N ALA A 307 -4.15 30.65 14.09
CA ALA A 307 -2.82 30.03 13.99
C ALA A 307 -2.78 28.88 12.95
N ALA A 308 -3.92 28.24 12.62
CA ALA A 308 -4.03 27.22 11.60
C ALA A 308 -4.05 27.76 10.15
N ARG A 309 -4.20 29.09 9.97
CA ARG A 309 -4.34 29.73 8.65
C ARG A 309 -3.05 30.40 8.16
N THR A 310 -1.89 30.02 8.72
CA THR A 310 -0.59 30.59 8.33
C THR A 310 -0.16 30.16 6.93
N PRO A 311 0.69 30.94 6.24
CA PRO A 311 1.22 30.59 4.92
C PRO A 311 1.92 29.23 4.85
N GLU A 312 2.59 28.81 5.93
CA GLU A 312 3.31 27.52 6.02
C GLU A 312 2.36 26.32 6.01
N LEU A 313 1.08 26.51 6.36
CA LEU A 313 0.07 25.43 6.43
C LEU A 313 -0.80 25.33 5.18
N ARG A 314 -0.62 26.20 4.16
CA ARG A 314 -1.42 26.16 2.92
C ARG A 314 -1.34 24.82 2.17
N PHE A 315 -0.15 24.22 2.13
CA PHE A 315 0.03 22.89 1.53
C PHE A 315 -0.83 21.84 2.25
N TRP A 316 -0.83 21.86 3.56
CA TRP A 316 -1.53 20.87 4.38
C TRP A 316 -3.05 21.00 4.26
N TRP A 317 -3.57 22.22 4.18
CA TRP A 317 -4.98 22.45 3.86
C TRP A 317 -5.34 21.99 2.44
N GLY A 318 -4.47 22.22 1.47
CA GLY A 318 -4.64 21.73 0.09
C GLY A 318 -4.64 20.20 0.03
N LEU A 319 -3.74 19.55 0.78
CA LEU A 319 -3.65 18.09 0.84
C LEU A 319 -4.87 17.47 1.54
N ALA A 320 -5.36 18.09 2.62
CA ALA A 320 -6.61 17.69 3.27
C ALA A 320 -7.82 17.80 2.34
N CYS A 321 -7.90 18.89 1.57
CA CYS A 321 -8.93 19.08 0.56
C CYS A 321 -8.87 18.00 -0.53
N HIS A 322 -7.66 17.65 -1.00
CA HIS A 322 -7.43 16.58 -1.96
C HIS A 322 -7.94 15.23 -1.42
N ALA A 323 -7.54 14.88 -0.20
CA ALA A 323 -7.98 13.63 0.42
C ALA A 323 -9.50 13.59 0.67
N PHE A 324 -10.11 14.71 1.07
CA PHE A 324 -11.55 14.80 1.25
C PHE A 324 -12.32 14.53 -0.04
N PHE A 325 -11.97 15.22 -1.14
CA PHE A 325 -12.64 15.00 -2.42
C PHE A 325 -12.31 13.64 -3.02
N GLY A 326 -11.07 13.14 -2.87
CA GLY A 326 -10.71 11.78 -3.26
C GLY A 326 -11.52 10.72 -2.50
N GLY A 327 -11.69 10.88 -1.19
CA GLY A 327 -12.53 10.02 -0.37
C GLY A 327 -14.01 10.09 -0.74
N ALA A 328 -14.53 11.29 -1.05
CA ALA A 328 -15.91 11.46 -1.51
C ALA A 328 -16.15 10.75 -2.85
N MET A 329 -15.20 10.80 -3.77
CA MET A 329 -15.30 10.08 -5.04
C MET A 329 -15.32 8.57 -4.83
N ILE A 330 -14.49 8.02 -3.94
CA ILE A 330 -14.52 6.59 -3.58
C ILE A 330 -15.88 6.22 -2.98
N ALA A 331 -16.34 6.98 -2.00
CA ALA A 331 -17.59 6.70 -1.31
C ALA A 331 -18.79 6.64 -2.27
N VAL A 332 -18.86 7.57 -3.24
CA VAL A 332 -19.93 7.59 -4.25
C VAL A 332 -19.78 6.45 -5.26
N SER A 333 -18.55 6.16 -5.72
CA SER A 333 -18.34 5.13 -6.77
C SER A 333 -18.39 3.70 -6.23
N ARG A 334 -18.38 3.49 -4.92
CA ARG A 334 -18.31 2.16 -4.27
C ARG A 334 -19.49 1.88 -3.34
N ILE A 335 -20.51 2.71 -3.38
CA ILE A 335 -21.68 2.61 -2.51
C ILE A 335 -22.40 1.26 -2.66
N ASP A 336 -22.47 0.73 -3.87
CA ASP A 336 -23.16 -0.52 -4.20
C ASP A 336 -22.46 -1.78 -3.66
N PHE A 337 -21.20 -1.67 -3.28
CA PHE A 337 -20.43 -2.80 -2.70
C PHE A 337 -20.60 -2.93 -1.18
N GLY A 338 -21.36 -2.03 -0.57
CA GLY A 338 -21.56 -2.00 0.87
C GLY A 338 -20.51 -1.19 1.64
N LEU A 339 -20.84 -0.87 2.89
CA LEU A 339 -20.04 0.03 3.73
C LEU A 339 -18.66 -0.56 4.08
N ASP A 340 -18.56 -1.87 4.29
CA ASP A 340 -17.30 -2.55 4.64
C ASP A 340 -16.27 -2.45 3.51
N TYR A 341 -16.71 -2.38 2.27
CA TYR A 341 -15.83 -2.17 1.12
C TYR A 341 -15.08 -0.84 1.15
N SER A 342 -15.59 0.15 1.90
CA SER A 342 -14.92 1.44 2.15
C SER A 342 -13.59 1.29 2.92
N GLN A 343 -13.35 0.15 3.55
CA GLN A 343 -12.11 -0.18 4.25
C GLN A 343 -11.15 -1.06 3.44
N HIS A 344 -11.39 -1.22 2.14
CA HIS A 344 -10.47 -1.99 1.31
C HIS A 344 -9.05 -1.40 1.39
N SER A 345 -8.05 -2.27 1.56
CA SER A 345 -6.63 -1.92 1.80
C SER A 345 -6.09 -0.86 0.83
N ARG A 346 -6.47 -0.88 -0.46
CA ARG A 346 -6.03 0.10 -1.47
C ARG A 346 -6.46 1.55 -1.17
N TYR A 347 -7.53 1.79 -0.38
CA TYR A 347 -8.02 3.14 -0.06
C TYR A 347 -7.26 3.78 1.11
N THR A 348 -6.42 3.04 1.79
CA THR A 348 -5.61 3.52 2.91
C THR A 348 -4.83 4.78 2.57
N SER A 349 -4.34 4.89 1.32
CA SER A 349 -3.59 6.05 0.87
C SER A 349 -4.35 7.36 1.03
N VAL A 350 -5.69 7.37 0.84
CA VAL A 350 -6.56 8.54 1.04
C VAL A 350 -6.72 8.85 2.54
N SER A 351 -6.93 7.82 3.38
CA SER A 351 -7.00 7.97 4.83
C SER A 351 -5.71 8.56 5.43
N VAL A 352 -4.56 8.18 4.89
CA VAL A 352 -3.26 8.76 5.26
C VAL A 352 -3.20 10.24 4.88
N LEU A 353 -3.61 10.58 3.65
CA LEU A 353 -3.55 11.95 3.13
C LEU A 353 -4.55 12.92 3.77
N ILE A 354 -5.54 12.45 4.53
CA ILE A 354 -6.38 13.29 5.39
C ILE A 354 -5.83 13.36 6.82
N SER A 355 -5.30 12.27 7.34
CA SER A 355 -4.82 12.16 8.74
C SER A 355 -3.51 12.91 8.96
N LEU A 356 -2.55 12.79 8.05
CA LEU A 356 -1.24 13.43 8.17
C LEU A 356 -1.33 14.97 8.19
N PRO A 357 -2.08 15.64 7.30
CA PRO A 357 -2.30 17.08 7.39
C PRO A 357 -2.94 17.51 8.70
N LEU A 358 -3.92 16.74 9.20
CA LEU A 358 -4.54 17.03 10.50
C LEU A 358 -3.49 17.06 11.63
N LEU A 359 -2.66 16.01 11.69
CA LEU A 359 -1.59 15.93 12.69
C LEU A 359 -0.63 17.13 12.59
N VAL A 360 -0.21 17.51 11.36
CA VAL A 360 0.74 18.61 11.16
C VAL A 360 0.12 19.97 11.48
N ILE A 361 -1.11 20.23 11.05
CA ILE A 361 -1.81 21.49 11.35
C ILE A 361 -2.03 21.61 12.86
N ALA A 362 -2.60 20.58 13.50
CA ALA A 362 -2.84 20.56 14.94
C ALA A 362 -1.53 20.69 15.73
N GLY A 363 -0.49 19.93 15.36
CA GLY A 363 0.82 20.00 15.99
C GLY A 363 1.48 21.37 15.88
N THR A 364 1.34 22.05 14.72
CA THR A 364 1.86 23.41 14.52
C THR A 364 1.09 24.42 15.36
N VAL A 365 -0.23 24.28 15.44
CA VAL A 365 -1.09 25.11 16.32
C VAL A 365 -0.71 24.92 17.79
N VAL A 366 -0.62 23.67 18.25
CA VAL A 366 -0.20 23.36 19.63
C VAL A 366 1.18 23.92 19.92
N HIS A 367 2.13 23.79 18.98
CA HIS A 367 3.47 24.36 19.15
C HIS A 367 3.45 25.88 19.32
N SER A 368 2.57 26.59 18.64
CA SER A 368 2.45 28.06 18.76
C SER A 368 1.99 28.51 20.15
N PHE A 369 1.25 27.67 20.88
CA PHE A 369 0.79 27.98 22.25
C PHE A 369 1.73 27.42 23.34
N VAL A 370 2.40 26.29 23.09
CA VAL A 370 3.13 25.52 24.13
C VAL A 370 4.56 25.18 23.69
N GLY A 371 5.23 26.07 22.98
CA GLY A 371 6.52 25.86 22.29
C GLY A 371 7.63 25.18 23.10
N ARG A 372 7.67 25.39 24.45
CA ARG A 372 8.64 24.73 25.34
C ARG A 372 8.51 23.20 25.44
N HIS A 373 7.36 22.63 25.03
CA HIS A 373 7.06 21.19 25.15
C HIS A 373 7.25 20.41 23.84
N TRP A 374 8.12 20.88 22.95
CA TRP A 374 8.39 20.26 21.64
C TRP A 374 8.71 18.75 21.71
N ARG A 375 9.30 18.26 22.83
CA ARG A 375 9.59 16.82 23.02
C ARG A 375 8.30 16.00 23.08
N LYS A 376 7.28 16.46 23.79
CA LYS A 376 5.98 15.78 23.84
C LYS A 376 5.31 15.74 22.47
N LEU A 377 5.45 16.82 21.70
CA LEU A 377 4.93 16.89 20.35
C LEU A 377 5.66 15.91 19.41
N ALA A 378 6.99 15.82 19.49
CA ALA A 378 7.79 14.87 18.72
C ALA A 378 7.40 13.41 19.04
N VAL A 379 7.23 13.08 20.32
CA VAL A 379 6.75 11.76 20.75
C VAL A 379 5.32 11.51 20.24
N GLY A 380 4.43 12.50 20.32
CA GLY A 380 3.07 12.37 19.81
C GLY A 380 3.01 12.00 18.32
N PHE A 381 3.85 12.62 17.47
CA PHE A 381 3.95 12.26 16.06
C PHE A 381 4.47 10.82 15.86
N ALA A 382 5.52 10.45 16.59
CA ALA A 382 6.07 9.09 16.50
C ALA A 382 5.04 8.03 16.93
N VAL A 383 4.34 8.26 18.04
CA VAL A 383 3.27 7.37 18.53
C VAL A 383 2.15 7.26 17.50
N ALA A 384 1.66 8.39 16.96
CA ALA A 384 0.62 8.37 15.92
C ALA A 384 1.05 7.55 14.70
N GLY A 385 2.30 7.73 14.22
CA GLY A 385 2.84 6.94 13.11
C GLY A 385 2.88 5.44 13.41
N VAL A 386 3.46 5.05 14.55
CA VAL A 386 3.56 3.64 14.97
C VAL A 386 2.17 3.02 15.17
N THR A 387 1.24 3.75 15.80
CA THR A 387 -0.13 3.26 15.99
C THR A 387 -0.83 3.02 14.65
N GLY A 388 -0.80 3.99 13.72
CA GLY A 388 -1.41 3.82 12.41
C GLY A 388 -0.74 2.71 11.58
N PHE A 389 0.55 2.45 11.76
CA PHE A 389 1.23 1.30 11.15
C PHE A 389 0.72 -0.03 11.74
N ALA A 390 0.70 -0.13 13.06
CA ALA A 390 0.39 -1.38 13.77
C ALA A 390 -1.10 -1.79 13.68
N LEU A 391 -2.01 -0.82 13.62
CA LEU A 391 -3.44 -1.10 13.47
C LEU A 391 -3.79 -1.82 12.15
N GLY A 392 -2.88 -1.81 11.16
CA GLY A 392 -3.04 -2.49 9.89
C GLY A 392 -2.78 -4.00 9.89
N VAL A 393 -2.32 -4.59 11.00
CA VAL A 393 -1.99 -6.03 11.06
C VAL A 393 -3.16 -6.92 10.60
N PRO A 394 -4.41 -6.76 11.08
CA PRO A 394 -5.51 -7.61 10.62
C PRO A 394 -5.80 -7.48 9.12
N THR A 395 -5.63 -6.28 8.56
CA THR A 395 -5.80 -6.04 7.12
C THR A 395 -4.68 -6.73 6.33
N ALA A 396 -3.44 -6.66 6.82
CA ALA A 396 -2.31 -7.32 6.18
C ALA A 396 -2.45 -8.84 6.17
N ASP A 397 -2.95 -9.44 7.25
CA ASP A 397 -3.16 -10.89 7.32
C ASP A 397 -4.19 -11.36 6.28
N ALA A 398 -5.25 -10.57 6.06
CA ALA A 398 -6.22 -10.86 5.00
C ALA A 398 -5.59 -10.79 3.60
N VAL A 399 -4.75 -9.77 3.32
CA VAL A 399 -4.05 -9.62 2.04
C VAL A 399 -3.06 -10.76 1.80
N ARG A 400 -2.29 -11.15 2.83
CA ARG A 400 -1.35 -12.29 2.72
C ARG A 400 -2.06 -13.61 2.43
N THR A 401 -3.26 -13.80 2.97
CA THR A 401 -4.07 -15.00 2.66
C THR A 401 -4.52 -14.99 1.20
N GLU A 402 -4.88 -13.84 0.65
CA GLU A 402 -5.24 -13.66 -0.75
C GLU A 402 -4.04 -13.94 -1.69
N ASP A 403 -2.83 -13.53 -1.31
CA ASP A 403 -1.59 -13.80 -2.06
C ASP A 403 -1.32 -15.31 -2.23
N ILE A 404 -1.65 -16.14 -1.25
CA ILE A 404 -1.49 -17.60 -1.33
C ILE A 404 -2.38 -18.19 -2.43
N ASP A 405 -3.61 -17.68 -2.58
CA ASP A 405 -4.51 -18.15 -3.63
C ASP A 405 -4.01 -17.76 -5.03
N HIS A 406 -3.28 -16.64 -5.17
CA HIS A 406 -2.64 -16.24 -6.43
C HIS A 406 -1.55 -17.21 -6.88
N ASP A 407 -0.81 -17.84 -5.98
CA ASP A 407 0.18 -18.84 -6.36
C ASP A 407 -0.47 -20.11 -6.94
N ILE A 408 -1.61 -20.54 -6.39
CA ILE A 408 -2.43 -21.61 -6.97
C ILE A 408 -2.93 -21.20 -8.37
N GLN A 409 -3.39 -19.96 -8.50
CA GLN A 409 -3.85 -19.40 -9.78
C GLN A 409 -2.72 -19.33 -10.82
N SER A 410 -1.46 -19.12 -10.42
CA SER A 410 -0.34 -19.13 -11.35
C SER A 410 -0.15 -20.51 -12.01
N VAL A 411 -0.33 -21.58 -11.24
CA VAL A 411 -0.30 -22.96 -11.76
C VAL A 411 -1.49 -23.21 -12.69
N ALA A 412 -2.70 -22.76 -12.31
CA ALA A 412 -3.88 -22.88 -13.15
C ALA A 412 -3.70 -22.21 -14.51
N LEU A 413 -3.16 -20.97 -14.51
CA LEU A 413 -2.89 -20.22 -15.73
C LEU A 413 -1.84 -20.91 -16.60
N ARG A 414 -0.72 -21.36 -16.01
CA ARG A 414 0.36 -22.06 -16.72
C ARG A 414 -0.10 -23.37 -17.32
N ALA A 415 -0.91 -24.15 -16.60
CA ALA A 415 -1.41 -25.45 -17.03
C ALA A 415 -2.62 -25.37 -17.98
N GLY A 416 -3.22 -24.17 -18.15
CA GLY A 416 -4.39 -23.97 -19.00
C GLY A 416 -5.73 -24.28 -18.33
N TYR A 417 -5.78 -24.42 -16.99
CA TYR A 417 -7.01 -24.63 -16.21
C TYR A 417 -7.74 -23.31 -15.96
N LEU A 418 -8.11 -22.59 -17.03
CA LEU A 418 -8.61 -21.22 -16.96
C LEU A 418 -9.92 -21.08 -16.16
N ASN A 419 -10.74 -22.12 -16.11
CA ASN A 419 -11.99 -22.09 -15.35
C ASN A 419 -11.75 -22.13 -13.82
N ALA A 420 -10.64 -22.73 -13.37
CA ALA A 420 -10.24 -22.73 -11.97
C ALA A 420 -9.75 -21.36 -11.47
N PHE A 421 -9.59 -20.39 -12.36
CA PHE A 421 -9.29 -19.00 -12.04
C PHE A 421 -10.50 -18.23 -11.50
N GLY A 422 -11.70 -18.80 -11.65
CA GLY A 422 -12.95 -18.16 -11.22
C GLY A 422 -13.21 -16.84 -11.93
N TRP A 423 -13.74 -15.85 -11.19
CA TRP A 423 -14.06 -14.50 -11.66
C TRP A 423 -12.83 -13.63 -12.03
N ALA A 424 -11.63 -14.14 -11.76
CA ALA A 424 -10.38 -13.40 -11.89
C ALA A 424 -9.93 -13.15 -13.34
N LEU A 425 -10.38 -13.97 -14.31
CA LEU A 425 -10.04 -13.77 -15.71
C LEU A 425 -11.11 -12.94 -16.42
N PRO A 426 -10.70 -12.01 -17.32
CA PRO A 426 -11.64 -11.32 -18.17
C PRO A 426 -12.41 -12.31 -19.03
N PRO A 427 -13.65 -11.98 -19.48
CA PRO A 427 -14.40 -12.81 -20.43
C PRO A 427 -13.62 -13.14 -21.71
N ALA A 428 -12.58 -12.35 -22.01
CA ALA A 428 -11.61 -12.58 -23.09
C ALA A 428 -10.40 -13.44 -22.65
N GLY A 429 -10.53 -14.32 -21.65
CA GLY A 429 -9.42 -15.14 -21.12
C GLY A 429 -8.64 -15.91 -22.20
N HIS A 430 -9.32 -16.39 -23.24
CA HIS A 430 -8.64 -17.00 -24.40
C HIS A 430 -7.74 -16.03 -25.19
N GLN A 431 -7.96 -14.72 -25.05
CA GLN A 431 -7.13 -13.70 -25.69
C GLN A 431 -5.96 -13.26 -24.79
N LEU A 432 -6.01 -13.56 -23.49
CA LEU A 432 -4.97 -13.17 -22.52
C LEU A 432 -3.71 -14.01 -22.70
N VAL A 433 -3.87 -15.34 -22.71
CA VAL A 433 -2.73 -16.29 -22.74
C VAL A 433 -1.77 -16.01 -23.90
N PRO A 434 -2.22 -15.85 -25.17
CA PRO A 434 -1.30 -15.55 -26.28
C PRO A 434 -0.50 -14.25 -26.09
N ARG A 435 -1.09 -13.24 -25.42
CA ARG A 435 -0.40 -11.98 -25.12
C ARG A 435 0.68 -12.19 -24.08
N LEU A 436 0.39 -12.95 -23.03
CA LEU A 436 1.36 -13.27 -21.97
C LEU A 436 2.53 -14.10 -22.50
N GLU A 437 2.26 -15.09 -23.34
CA GLU A 437 3.27 -15.90 -24.01
C GLU A 437 4.15 -15.04 -24.93
N ALA A 438 3.54 -14.16 -25.73
CA ALA A 438 4.27 -13.25 -26.62
C ALA A 438 5.16 -12.25 -25.86
N LEU A 439 4.78 -11.87 -24.64
CA LEU A 439 5.56 -11.00 -23.76
C LEU A 439 6.64 -11.77 -22.96
N GLY A 440 6.60 -13.10 -22.90
CA GLY A 440 7.37 -13.86 -21.92
C GLY A 440 7.02 -13.49 -20.47
N HIS A 441 5.72 -13.25 -20.24
CA HIS A 441 5.20 -12.80 -18.95
C HIS A 441 5.01 -13.98 -18.00
N TYR A 442 5.26 -13.79 -16.69
CA TYR A 442 4.92 -14.79 -15.68
C TYR A 442 3.41 -15.15 -15.73
N PRO A 443 3.03 -16.43 -15.70
CA PRO A 443 3.86 -17.62 -15.45
C PRO A 443 4.42 -18.33 -16.71
N PHE A 444 4.44 -17.69 -17.88
CA PHE A 444 4.89 -18.29 -19.15
C PHE A 444 6.39 -18.11 -19.44
N ASN A 445 7.16 -17.65 -18.47
CA ASN A 445 8.61 -17.53 -18.57
C ASN A 445 9.34 -18.55 -17.68
N ASP A 446 10.69 -18.53 -17.73
CA ASP A 446 11.56 -19.46 -17.00
C ASP A 446 11.59 -19.22 -15.48
N SER A 447 10.96 -18.13 -14.98
CA SER A 447 10.87 -17.85 -13.54
C SER A 447 9.72 -18.59 -12.85
N PHE A 448 8.84 -19.26 -13.62
CA PHE A 448 7.81 -20.13 -13.08
C PHE A 448 8.42 -21.41 -12.52
N THR A 449 7.96 -21.83 -11.34
CA THR A 449 8.31 -23.10 -10.72
C THR A 449 7.21 -23.54 -9.76
N LEU A 450 7.07 -24.84 -9.58
CA LEU A 450 6.21 -25.41 -8.53
C LEU A 450 6.85 -25.33 -7.13
N GLY A 451 8.04 -24.73 -7.00
CA GLY A 451 8.73 -24.57 -5.71
C GLY A 451 9.40 -25.86 -5.18
N CYS A 452 9.35 -26.94 -5.93
CA CYS A 452 9.86 -28.25 -5.52
C CYS A 452 11.39 -28.39 -5.62
N GLY A 453 12.06 -27.50 -6.36
CA GLY A 453 13.50 -27.63 -6.67
C GLY A 453 13.80 -28.91 -7.47
N GLY A 454 12.80 -29.43 -8.19
CA GLY A 454 12.88 -30.69 -8.94
C GLY A 454 11.73 -30.80 -9.92
N PRO A 455 10.70 -31.62 -9.69
CA PRO A 455 9.69 -31.86 -10.72
C PRO A 455 8.84 -30.61 -11.01
N GLU A 456 8.69 -30.30 -12.29
CA GLU A 456 7.87 -29.23 -12.85
C GLU A 456 6.68 -29.81 -13.63
N LEU A 457 5.78 -28.96 -14.10
CA LEU A 457 4.63 -29.38 -14.91
C LEU A 457 5.09 -30.17 -16.17
N GLY A 458 4.56 -31.35 -16.35
CA GLY A 458 4.90 -32.24 -17.46
C GLY A 458 5.97 -33.29 -17.16
N ASP A 459 6.73 -33.13 -16.07
CA ASP A 459 7.74 -34.11 -15.66
C ASP A 459 7.10 -35.39 -15.14
N HIS A 460 7.86 -36.50 -15.18
CA HIS A 460 7.44 -37.77 -14.58
C HIS A 460 8.09 -38.01 -13.23
N ILE A 461 7.29 -38.37 -12.26
CA ILE A 461 7.72 -38.76 -10.91
C ILE A 461 7.61 -40.28 -10.79
N ASP A 462 8.76 -40.96 -10.61
CA ASP A 462 8.75 -42.34 -10.20
C ASP A 462 8.24 -42.47 -8.75
N LEU A 463 7.11 -43.17 -8.61
CA LEU A 463 6.50 -43.48 -7.32
C LEU A 463 6.86 -44.88 -6.82
N GLY A 464 7.76 -45.60 -7.53
CA GLY A 464 8.24 -46.91 -7.11
C GLY A 464 8.84 -46.83 -5.68
N GLY A 465 8.22 -47.56 -4.74
CA GLY A 465 8.61 -47.55 -3.34
C GLY A 465 8.09 -46.38 -2.50
N ALA A 466 7.36 -45.42 -3.08
CA ALA A 466 6.68 -44.36 -2.32
C ALA A 466 5.57 -44.97 -1.46
N LYS A 467 5.53 -44.55 -0.17
CA LYS A 467 4.50 -45.03 0.76
C LYS A 467 3.30 -44.09 0.73
N GLU A 468 2.13 -44.68 0.86
CA GLU A 468 0.90 -43.92 1.05
C GLU A 468 0.89 -43.22 2.41
N LEU A 469 0.39 -41.98 2.45
CA LEU A 469 0.17 -41.23 3.67
C LEU A 469 -1.10 -41.72 4.33
N THR A 470 -1.08 -41.73 5.66
CA THR A 470 -2.22 -42.12 6.47
C THR A 470 -2.54 -41.01 7.47
N LEU A 471 -3.77 -41.01 7.94
CA LEU A 471 -4.16 -40.14 9.05
C LEU A 471 -3.40 -40.53 10.33
N PRO A 472 -3.03 -39.55 11.20
CA PRO A 472 -2.39 -39.86 12.46
C PRO A 472 -3.35 -40.60 13.38
N THR A 473 -2.89 -41.71 13.95
CA THR A 473 -3.65 -42.47 14.97
C THR A 473 -3.41 -41.88 16.35
N GLY A 474 -4.40 -41.14 16.87
CA GLY A 474 -4.39 -40.56 18.21
C GLY A 474 -3.62 -39.24 18.31
N GLY A 475 -3.87 -38.48 19.39
CA GLY A 475 -3.31 -37.12 19.61
C GLY A 475 -1.82 -37.04 19.97
N ARG A 476 -1.00 -37.99 19.53
CA ARG A 476 0.46 -37.99 19.70
C ARG A 476 1.14 -37.36 18.48
N THR A 477 2.28 -36.73 18.73
CA THR A 477 3.16 -36.23 17.65
C THR A 477 3.48 -37.36 16.69
N PRO A 478 3.11 -37.27 15.39
CA PRO A 478 3.41 -38.31 14.42
C PRO A 478 4.91 -38.40 14.19
N VAL A 479 5.43 -39.63 14.15
CA VAL A 479 6.86 -39.90 13.88
C VAL A 479 7.13 -39.97 12.38
N SER A 480 6.16 -40.43 11.61
CA SER A 480 6.18 -40.51 10.14
C SER A 480 5.39 -39.34 9.54
N PRO A 481 5.66 -38.97 8.28
CA PRO A 481 4.80 -38.04 7.57
C PRO A 481 3.35 -38.53 7.53
N VAL A 482 2.42 -37.65 7.84
CA VAL A 482 0.97 -37.90 7.85
C VAL A 482 0.26 -36.74 7.17
N GLY A 483 -0.92 -36.99 6.63
CA GLY A 483 -1.70 -35.96 5.96
C GLY A 483 -2.98 -36.51 5.36
N THR A 484 -3.84 -35.61 4.91
CA THR A 484 -5.09 -35.94 4.23
C THR A 484 -5.53 -34.82 3.30
N VAL A 485 -6.39 -35.17 2.34
CA VAL A 485 -7.18 -34.22 1.56
C VAL A 485 -8.48 -33.94 2.30
N ASP A 486 -8.73 -32.66 2.62
CA ASP A 486 -9.92 -32.23 3.36
C ASP A 486 -11.06 -31.81 2.44
N LYS A 487 -10.72 -31.25 1.26
CA LYS A 487 -11.71 -30.70 0.34
C LYS A 487 -11.24 -30.85 -1.09
N VAL A 488 -12.15 -31.29 -1.95
CA VAL A 488 -12.01 -31.21 -3.41
C VAL A 488 -13.18 -30.39 -3.96
N GLN A 489 -12.89 -29.42 -4.78
CA GLN A 489 -13.90 -28.60 -5.45
C GLN A 489 -13.74 -28.77 -6.95
N ALA A 490 -14.75 -29.37 -7.58
CA ALA A 490 -14.79 -29.51 -9.02
C ALA A 490 -15.08 -28.16 -9.69
N GLU A 491 -14.32 -27.87 -10.75
CA GLU A 491 -14.51 -26.74 -11.65
C GLU A 491 -14.55 -27.30 -13.09
N PRO A 492 -15.20 -26.63 -14.07
CA PRO A 492 -15.25 -27.14 -15.42
C PRO A 492 -13.87 -27.42 -16.02
N GLY A 493 -13.48 -28.69 -16.16
CA GLY A 493 -12.20 -29.12 -16.69
C GLY A 493 -11.01 -29.03 -15.73
N ALA A 494 -11.26 -28.77 -14.45
CA ALA A 494 -10.25 -28.70 -13.41
C ALA A 494 -10.82 -29.09 -12.04
N GLN A 495 -9.94 -29.31 -11.07
CA GLN A 495 -10.32 -29.41 -9.67
C GLN A 495 -9.31 -28.69 -8.78
N LEU A 496 -9.82 -28.11 -7.71
CA LEU A 496 -9.04 -27.54 -6.63
C LEU A 496 -9.00 -28.53 -5.49
N VAL A 497 -7.81 -28.78 -4.95
CA VAL A 497 -7.57 -29.79 -3.89
C VAL A 497 -6.93 -29.10 -2.70
N TRP A 498 -7.57 -29.19 -1.54
CA TRP A 498 -7.03 -28.68 -0.28
C TRP A 498 -6.87 -29.80 0.74
N GLY A 499 -5.86 -29.66 1.56
CA GLY A 499 -5.58 -30.59 2.63
C GLY A 499 -4.46 -30.11 3.51
N TRP A 500 -3.90 -31.02 4.24
CA TRP A 500 -2.73 -30.76 5.07
C TRP A 500 -1.78 -31.97 5.07
N VAL A 501 -0.51 -31.69 5.28
CA VAL A 501 0.54 -32.71 5.38
C VAL A 501 1.65 -32.21 6.29
N THR A 502 2.19 -33.09 7.13
CA THR A 502 3.35 -32.75 7.97
C THR A 502 4.37 -33.86 7.96
N GLY A 503 5.64 -33.48 8.04
CA GLY A 503 6.78 -34.38 8.21
C GLY A 503 7.65 -33.89 9.38
N VAL A 504 7.34 -34.35 10.59
CA VAL A 504 8.00 -33.81 11.82
C VAL A 504 9.51 -34.00 11.84
N LYS A 505 10.01 -35.12 11.32
CA LYS A 505 11.47 -35.42 11.24
C LYS A 505 12.09 -35.09 9.88
N ASP A 506 11.29 -35.00 8.86
CA ASP A 506 11.68 -34.75 7.49
C ASP A 506 10.63 -33.79 6.89
N PRO A 507 10.88 -32.48 6.94
CA PRO A 507 9.91 -31.47 6.54
C PRO A 507 9.42 -31.65 5.11
N VAL A 508 8.21 -31.19 4.84
CA VAL A 508 7.66 -31.13 3.50
C VAL A 508 8.37 -30.03 2.71
N ARG A 509 8.94 -30.39 1.57
CA ARG A 509 9.51 -29.41 0.64
C ARG A 509 8.43 -28.79 -0.25
N CYS A 510 7.59 -29.66 -0.83
CA CYS A 510 6.48 -29.25 -1.69
C CYS A 510 5.46 -30.37 -1.90
N THR A 511 4.34 -29.99 -2.51
CA THR A 511 3.27 -30.90 -2.94
C THR A 511 2.96 -30.68 -4.41
N VAL A 512 2.73 -31.76 -5.16
CA VAL A 512 2.33 -31.72 -6.58
C VAL A 512 1.20 -32.70 -6.86
N LEU A 513 0.42 -32.45 -7.92
CA LEU A 513 -0.57 -33.41 -8.42
C LEU A 513 -0.01 -34.19 -9.59
N VAL A 514 -0.15 -35.52 -9.52
CA VAL A 514 0.25 -36.44 -10.60
C VAL A 514 -0.93 -37.25 -11.08
N ASP A 515 -0.94 -37.59 -12.36
CA ASP A 515 -1.91 -38.50 -12.95
C ASP A 515 -1.55 -40.00 -12.68
N SER A 516 -2.36 -40.89 -13.19
CA SER A 516 -2.16 -42.33 -13.04
C SER A 516 -0.82 -42.86 -13.65
N THR A 517 -0.21 -42.11 -14.57
CA THR A 517 1.09 -42.42 -15.19
C THR A 517 2.29 -41.91 -14.41
N GLY A 518 2.07 -41.08 -13.40
CA GLY A 518 3.11 -40.40 -12.64
C GLY A 518 3.55 -39.05 -13.24
N LYS A 519 2.86 -38.54 -14.25
CA LYS A 519 3.13 -37.25 -14.85
C LYS A 519 2.61 -36.15 -13.94
N VAL A 520 3.39 -35.11 -13.70
CA VAL A 520 2.99 -33.90 -12.96
C VAL A 520 2.03 -33.08 -13.81
N VAL A 521 0.79 -33.02 -13.39
CA VAL A 521 -0.31 -32.34 -14.10
C VAL A 521 -0.85 -31.12 -13.34
N GLY A 522 -0.39 -30.88 -12.11
CA GLY A 522 -0.83 -29.78 -11.32
C GLY A 522 0.05 -29.57 -10.09
N GLY A 523 -0.27 -28.55 -9.33
CA GLY A 523 0.44 -28.15 -8.13
C GLY A 523 -0.18 -26.91 -7.52
N GLY A 524 0.53 -26.28 -6.62
CA GLY A 524 0.07 -25.07 -5.92
C GLY A 524 1.01 -24.67 -4.82
N VAL A 525 0.46 -24.38 -3.63
CA VAL A 525 1.21 -23.92 -2.47
C VAL A 525 1.21 -24.96 -1.37
N SER A 526 2.33 -25.05 -0.67
CA SER A 526 2.47 -25.70 0.64
C SER A 526 2.56 -24.58 1.70
N ASP A 527 2.54 -24.97 2.97
CA ASP A 527 2.72 -24.06 4.13
C ASP A 527 1.55 -23.09 4.40
N ARG A 528 0.33 -23.44 3.96
CA ARG A 528 -0.87 -22.73 4.42
C ARG A 528 -1.08 -22.94 5.92
N VAL A 529 -1.50 -21.86 6.60
CA VAL A 529 -1.74 -21.89 8.04
C VAL A 529 -2.95 -22.76 8.38
N ARG A 530 -2.74 -23.79 9.18
CA ARG A 530 -3.74 -24.75 9.70
C ARG A 530 -3.66 -24.79 11.23
N SER A 531 -4.14 -23.72 11.85
CA SER A 531 -4.16 -23.62 13.32
C SER A 531 -5.01 -24.71 13.98
N ASP A 532 -6.03 -25.21 13.31
CA ASP A 532 -6.86 -26.34 13.72
C ASP A 532 -6.04 -27.63 13.85
N ILE A 533 -5.18 -27.91 12.89
CA ILE A 533 -4.29 -29.09 12.90
C ILE A 533 -3.24 -28.96 14.00
N ALA A 534 -2.63 -27.78 14.14
CA ALA A 534 -1.65 -27.51 15.21
C ALA A 534 -2.27 -27.61 16.62
N GLN A 535 -3.55 -27.33 16.78
CA GLN A 535 -4.28 -27.51 18.05
C GLN A 535 -4.66 -28.97 18.31
N GLN A 536 -4.97 -29.71 17.25
CA GLN A 536 -5.38 -31.11 17.35
C GLN A 536 -4.23 -32.07 17.63
N TYR A 537 -3.05 -31.77 17.10
CA TYR A 537 -1.87 -32.65 17.17
C TYR A 537 -0.68 -31.93 17.81
N LEU A 538 -0.24 -32.40 18.98
CA LEU A 538 0.90 -31.83 19.70
C LEU A 538 2.20 -31.93 18.88
N GLY A 539 2.91 -30.81 18.75
CA GLY A 539 4.21 -30.72 18.09
C GLY A 539 4.16 -30.62 16.57
N ILE A 540 2.98 -30.38 15.99
CA ILE A 540 2.81 -30.01 14.58
C ILE A 540 2.77 -28.47 14.48
N ASN A 541 3.53 -27.91 13.53
CA ASN A 541 3.45 -26.49 13.20
C ASN A 541 2.11 -26.18 12.53
N ALA A 542 1.71 -24.90 12.57
CA ALA A 542 0.51 -24.46 11.87
C ALA A 542 0.69 -24.46 10.33
N ASP A 543 1.92 -24.34 9.85
CA ASP A 543 2.22 -24.24 8.40
C ASP A 543 2.27 -25.64 7.76
N THR A 544 1.13 -26.31 7.72
CA THR A 544 1.01 -27.69 7.20
C THR A 544 -0.02 -27.86 6.09
N GLY A 545 -0.79 -26.81 5.82
CA GLY A 545 -1.82 -26.83 4.80
C GLY A 545 -1.24 -26.76 3.40
N PHE A 546 -1.94 -27.35 2.43
CA PHE A 546 -1.69 -27.15 1.02
C PHE A 546 -2.97 -26.78 0.27
N GLY A 547 -2.79 -26.12 -0.88
CA GLY A 547 -3.83 -25.86 -1.85
C GLY A 547 -3.26 -26.05 -3.25
N MET A 548 -3.94 -26.79 -4.11
CA MET A 548 -3.45 -27.16 -5.44
C MET A 548 -4.57 -27.12 -6.47
N VAL A 549 -4.16 -27.01 -7.75
CA VAL A 549 -5.04 -27.13 -8.90
C VAL A 549 -4.51 -28.18 -9.87
N GLY A 550 -5.40 -28.94 -10.44
CA GLY A 550 -5.11 -29.95 -11.48
C GLY A 550 -6.30 -30.21 -12.40
N PRO A 551 -6.18 -31.14 -13.37
CA PRO A 551 -7.29 -31.49 -14.21
C PRO A 551 -8.43 -32.15 -13.43
N ASP A 552 -9.63 -32.16 -13.99
CA ASP A 552 -10.75 -32.93 -13.45
C ASP A 552 -10.54 -34.44 -13.79
N ASP A 553 -9.77 -35.10 -12.94
CA ASP A 553 -9.40 -36.52 -13.07
C ASP A 553 -9.53 -37.22 -11.70
N PRO A 554 -10.38 -38.24 -11.57
CA PRO A 554 -10.61 -38.95 -10.32
C PRO A 554 -9.40 -39.75 -9.83
N ASP A 555 -8.45 -40.07 -10.69
CA ASP A 555 -7.28 -40.90 -10.38
C ASP A 555 -6.04 -40.07 -9.97
N LEU A 556 -6.22 -38.76 -9.78
CA LEU A 556 -5.14 -37.89 -9.30
C LEU A 556 -4.62 -38.32 -7.94
N ARG A 557 -3.31 -38.13 -7.77
CA ARG A 557 -2.61 -38.33 -6.50
C ARG A 557 -1.90 -37.05 -6.08
N VAL A 558 -2.02 -36.71 -4.81
CA VAL A 558 -1.16 -35.73 -4.16
C VAL A 558 0.16 -36.42 -3.86
N VAL A 559 1.24 -35.98 -4.47
CA VAL A 559 2.60 -36.44 -4.16
C VAL A 559 3.29 -35.39 -3.30
N VAL A 560 3.77 -35.84 -2.17
CA VAL A 560 4.50 -35.02 -1.17
C VAL A 560 5.98 -35.35 -1.32
N ILE A 561 6.79 -34.34 -1.56
CA ILE A 561 8.24 -34.42 -1.64
C ILE A 561 8.82 -33.85 -0.35
N LEU A 562 9.58 -34.62 0.38
CA LEU A 562 10.20 -34.26 1.63
C LEU A 562 11.59 -33.63 1.39
N GLU A 563 12.14 -32.95 2.38
CA GLU A 563 13.47 -32.32 2.28
C GLU A 563 14.59 -33.34 1.98
N SER A 564 14.45 -34.56 2.49
CA SER A 564 15.37 -35.67 2.15
C SER A 564 15.27 -36.15 0.69
N GLY A 565 14.28 -35.69 -0.08
CA GLY A 565 13.94 -36.19 -1.39
C GLY A 565 13.04 -37.45 -1.36
N ALA A 566 12.69 -37.96 -0.19
CA ALA A 566 11.75 -39.05 -0.07
C ALA A 566 10.35 -38.63 -0.50
N LYS A 567 9.62 -39.55 -1.16
CA LYS A 567 8.29 -39.28 -1.69
C LYS A 567 7.22 -40.03 -0.90
N ARG A 568 6.07 -39.37 -0.72
CA ARG A 568 4.86 -39.95 -0.17
C ARG A 568 3.70 -39.56 -1.09
N TRP A 569 2.61 -40.29 -1.02
CA TRP A 569 1.45 -39.96 -1.84
C TRP A 569 0.15 -40.22 -1.07
N MET A 570 -0.94 -39.61 -1.52
CA MET A 570 -2.32 -39.85 -1.09
C MET A 570 -3.27 -39.63 -2.28
N PRO A 571 -4.44 -40.27 -2.31
CA PRO A 571 -5.47 -39.98 -3.31
C PRO A 571 -5.88 -38.50 -3.22
N ALA A 572 -6.10 -37.85 -4.36
CA ALA A 572 -6.64 -36.49 -4.41
C ALA A 572 -8.17 -36.50 -4.23
N LYS A 573 -8.66 -37.13 -3.18
CA LYS A 573 -10.08 -37.20 -2.80
C LYS A 573 -10.23 -37.12 -1.29
N VAL A 574 -11.41 -36.68 -0.85
CA VAL A 574 -11.73 -36.64 0.57
C VAL A 574 -11.79 -38.06 1.12
N SER A 575 -11.19 -38.31 2.29
CA SER A 575 -11.24 -39.63 2.92
C SER A 575 -12.64 -39.90 3.48
N ASP A 576 -13.17 -41.08 3.20
CA ASP A 576 -14.51 -41.50 3.67
C ASP A 576 -14.60 -41.65 5.20
N ASP A 577 -13.49 -41.51 5.93
CA ASP A 577 -13.41 -41.67 7.39
C ASP A 577 -13.76 -40.35 8.18
N GLN A 578 -14.23 -39.31 7.49
CA GLN A 578 -14.56 -38.01 8.12
C GLN A 578 -16.08 -37.75 8.31
N ASP A 579 -16.95 -38.74 7.99
CA ASP A 579 -18.41 -38.67 8.25
C ASP A 579 -18.81 -39.18 9.64
#